data_c97e1d74fe5e5fed8250583479d4a5b9
#
_entry.id   c97e1d74fe5e5fed8250583479d4a5b9
#
_cell.length_a   1.000
_cell.length_b   1.000
_cell.length_c   1.000
_cell.angle_alpha   90.00
_cell.angle_beta   90.00
_cell.angle_gamma   90.00
#
_symmetry.space_group_name_H-M   'P 1'
#
loop_
_entity.id
_entity.type
_entity.pdbx_description
1 polymer ?
#
loop_
_entity_poly.entity_id
_entity_poly.type
_entity_poly.pdbx_seq_one_letter_code
_entity_poly.pdbx_strand_id
1 'polypeptide(L)'
;MFSDIEIARSVKMKNIADVASDYGIAEDDLEMYGKYKAKLSEEFLKSRKGIKSGKLVLVTAINPTPAGEGKTTTLVGLGQAFKKMGKKAVTALREPSLGPCFGIKGGAAGGGLSQVVPMDELNLHFTGDFHAVTSANNLLAAMLDNHIQQGNALSIDTNAIIHKRCIDMNDRVLRNIVVGIGGKTDGVVREDHFVISVASEIMAILCLADDMDDLKERLSNIIVAYNFKGEPVFARDIKAVGAMAALLKDAIKPNIVQTLEHSLALVHGGPFANIAHGCNSVRATKIAMGMGDIALTEAGFGADLGAEKFFDIKCRKAGIAPDCVVLVATVRALKYNGGVSKDELSKENLEALKKGIVNLEKHIENIKLFGVPVVVTLNHFVTDSKAEIDFIREFCESRKCEFAVSKVWEEGGKGGVELAKKILYTLENKESHFTPLYPDDMSIEDKLYTIATKIYGAKNVTYSPAAKKAIDRAKALGFGNLPVCVAKNQYSLSDDQNKLGRPENFDINVREAYVNAGAGFVVAVTGSIMTMPGLPKVPAAEAVDVDENGNIVGLF
;
A
#
# COMPACT_ATOMS: atom_id res chain seq x y z
N MET A 1 27.48 -8.03 -10.72
CA MET A 1 26.81 -7.34 -9.60
C MET A 1 25.97 -8.42 -8.93
N PHE A 2 26.03 -8.57 -7.61
CA PHE A 2 25.22 -9.56 -6.91
C PHE A 2 23.72 -9.20 -7.04
N SER A 3 22.89 -10.23 -7.14
CA SER A 3 21.42 -10.08 -7.07
C SER A 3 20.98 -9.71 -5.65
N ASP A 4 19.75 -9.18 -5.51
CA ASP A 4 19.24 -8.78 -4.19
C ASP A 4 19.19 -9.96 -3.21
N ILE A 5 18.87 -11.18 -3.66
CA ILE A 5 18.88 -12.37 -2.81
C ILE A 5 20.29 -12.80 -2.41
N GLU A 6 21.29 -12.66 -3.29
CA GLU A 6 22.70 -12.93 -2.95
C GLU A 6 23.22 -11.93 -1.91
N ILE A 7 22.87 -10.65 -2.06
CA ILE A 7 23.19 -9.61 -1.07
C ILE A 7 22.52 -9.93 0.28
N ALA A 8 21.25 -10.29 0.28
CA ALA A 8 20.52 -10.64 1.50
C ALA A 8 21.18 -11.81 2.25
N ARG A 9 21.67 -12.83 1.53
CA ARG A 9 22.35 -13.99 2.11
C ARG A 9 23.77 -13.72 2.57
N SER A 10 24.43 -12.71 2.02
CA SER A 10 25.80 -12.35 2.42
C SER A 10 25.89 -11.80 3.84
N VAL A 11 24.77 -11.35 4.42
CA VAL A 11 24.72 -10.77 5.75
C VAL A 11 24.28 -11.80 6.78
N LYS A 12 25.04 -11.93 7.86
CA LYS A 12 24.67 -12.78 9.00
C LYS A 12 23.57 -12.10 9.82
N MET A 13 22.34 -12.60 9.71
CA MET A 13 21.21 -12.13 10.51
C MET A 13 21.45 -12.38 12.00
N LYS A 14 20.98 -11.45 12.85
CA LYS A 14 20.87 -11.62 14.30
C LYS A 14 19.59 -12.38 14.65
N ASN A 15 19.55 -12.97 15.85
CA ASN A 15 18.26 -13.43 16.38
C ASN A 15 17.33 -12.23 16.49
N ILE A 16 16.05 -12.42 16.11
CA ILE A 16 15.08 -11.30 16.14
C ILE A 16 14.82 -10.80 17.58
N ALA A 17 14.93 -11.66 18.58
CA ALA A 17 14.84 -11.27 19.99
C ALA A 17 15.94 -10.28 20.39
N ASP A 18 17.20 -10.50 19.91
CA ASP A 18 18.30 -9.57 20.16
C ASP A 18 18.04 -8.21 19.52
N VAL A 19 17.52 -8.19 18.27
CA VAL A 19 17.17 -6.95 17.59
C VAL A 19 16.02 -6.24 18.29
N ALA A 20 15.01 -6.97 18.73
CA ALA A 20 13.84 -6.46 19.43
C ALA A 20 14.22 -5.81 20.79
N SER A 21 15.18 -6.42 21.50
CA SER A 21 15.65 -5.91 22.80
C SER A 21 16.28 -4.51 22.71
N ASP A 22 16.95 -4.16 21.59
CA ASP A 22 17.49 -2.82 21.32
C ASP A 22 16.37 -1.75 21.31
N TYR A 23 15.13 -2.17 21.07
CA TYR A 23 13.92 -1.31 21.01
C TYR A 23 13.03 -1.45 22.26
N GLY A 24 13.48 -2.18 23.27
CA GLY A 24 12.75 -2.36 24.54
C GLY A 24 11.58 -3.33 24.46
N ILE A 25 11.68 -4.33 23.59
CA ILE A 25 10.74 -5.46 23.49
C ILE A 25 11.40 -6.66 24.16
N ALA A 26 10.76 -7.21 25.19
CA ALA A 26 11.23 -8.43 25.85
C ALA A 26 10.94 -9.68 24.99
N GLU A 27 11.68 -10.77 25.20
CA GLU A 27 11.45 -12.01 24.48
C GLU A 27 10.04 -12.58 24.75
N ASP A 28 9.51 -12.41 25.96
CA ASP A 28 8.14 -12.82 26.33
C ASP A 28 7.05 -12.00 25.60
N ASP A 29 7.39 -10.84 25.03
CA ASP A 29 6.51 -10.01 24.20
C ASP A 29 6.46 -10.48 22.73
N LEU A 30 7.23 -11.52 22.38
CA LEU A 30 7.37 -12.05 21.03
C LEU A 30 6.74 -13.43 20.88
N GLU A 31 5.98 -13.60 19.81
CA GLU A 31 5.56 -14.91 19.31
C GLU A 31 6.50 -15.30 18.16
N MET A 32 7.46 -16.19 18.45
CA MET A 32 8.55 -16.51 17.52
C MET A 32 8.10 -17.37 16.32
N TYR A 33 8.48 -16.95 15.13
CA TYR A 33 8.34 -17.70 13.88
C TYR A 33 9.74 -18.07 13.33
N GLY A 34 10.46 -18.93 14.06
CA GLY A 34 11.86 -19.24 13.83
C GLY A 34 12.79 -18.21 14.48
N LYS A 35 14.05 -18.10 13.98
CA LYS A 35 15.09 -17.28 14.60
C LYS A 35 15.05 -15.81 14.20
N TYR A 36 14.50 -15.50 13.03
CA TYR A 36 14.72 -14.22 12.36
C TYR A 36 13.47 -13.39 12.16
N LYS A 37 12.31 -13.91 12.56
CA LYS A 37 11.01 -13.24 12.49
C LYS A 37 10.14 -13.63 13.68
N ALA A 38 9.28 -12.73 14.08
CA ALA A 38 8.31 -12.95 15.15
C ALA A 38 7.08 -12.07 14.93
N LYS A 39 6.00 -12.33 15.65
CA LYS A 39 4.89 -11.40 15.83
C LYS A 39 4.98 -10.73 17.19
N LEU A 40 4.44 -9.52 17.30
CA LEU A 40 4.26 -8.85 18.58
C LEU A 40 3.07 -9.45 19.31
N SER A 41 3.24 -9.78 20.59
CA SER A 41 2.14 -10.32 21.42
C SER A 41 1.02 -9.30 21.61
N GLU A 42 -0.19 -9.76 21.81
CA GLU A 42 -1.35 -8.87 22.06
C GLU A 42 -1.20 -8.09 23.38
N GLU A 43 -0.54 -8.66 24.37
CA GLU A 43 -0.20 -8.02 25.64
C GLU A 43 0.72 -6.82 25.42
N PHE A 44 1.78 -6.99 24.64
CA PHE A 44 2.67 -5.90 24.26
C PHE A 44 1.93 -4.80 23.50
N LEU A 45 1.13 -5.16 22.50
CA LEU A 45 0.36 -4.22 21.70
C LEU A 45 -0.57 -3.36 22.57
N LYS A 46 -1.25 -3.99 23.55
CA LYS A 46 -2.11 -3.31 24.53
C LYS A 46 -1.32 -2.38 25.46
N SER A 47 -0.14 -2.80 25.90
CA SER A 47 0.71 -2.00 26.78
C SER A 47 1.21 -0.71 26.15
N ARG A 48 1.23 -0.63 24.82
CA ARG A 48 1.70 0.53 24.06
C ARG A 48 0.58 1.51 23.66
N LYS A 49 -0.68 1.19 23.94
CA LYS A 49 -1.79 2.14 23.71
C LYS A 49 -1.61 3.39 24.58
N GLY A 50 -1.66 4.58 23.96
CA GLY A 50 -1.59 5.88 24.68
C GLY A 50 -0.19 6.34 25.09
N ILE A 51 0.88 5.62 24.76
CA ILE A 51 2.25 6.09 24.99
C ILE A 51 2.54 7.28 24.04
N LYS A 52 3.31 8.26 24.53
CA LYS A 52 3.78 9.41 23.74
C LYS A 52 4.47 8.87 22.47
N SER A 53 3.92 9.24 21.33
CA SER A 53 4.41 8.78 20.03
C SER A 53 5.62 9.58 19.56
N GLY A 54 6.56 8.88 18.91
CA GLY A 54 7.63 9.50 18.12
C GLY A 54 7.09 10.19 16.87
N LYS A 55 7.98 10.83 16.13
CA LYS A 55 7.65 11.54 14.89
C LYS A 55 7.31 10.60 13.75
N LEU A 56 6.23 10.87 13.02
CA LEU A 56 5.80 10.07 11.87
C LEU A 56 6.30 10.68 10.56
N VAL A 57 7.09 9.92 9.82
CA VAL A 57 7.62 10.30 8.50
C VAL A 57 7.05 9.36 7.43
N LEU A 58 6.35 9.94 6.46
CA LEU A 58 5.81 9.22 5.31
C LEU A 58 6.79 9.27 4.14
N VAL A 59 7.12 8.12 3.55
CA VAL A 59 7.88 8.03 2.29
C VAL A 59 6.90 7.74 1.14
N THR A 60 6.90 8.60 0.15
CA THR A 60 6.11 8.48 -1.08
C THR A 60 6.96 8.84 -2.30
N ALA A 61 6.41 8.89 -3.50
CA ALA A 61 7.15 9.24 -4.70
C ALA A 61 6.32 10.08 -5.69
N ILE A 62 6.98 10.56 -6.74
CA ILE A 62 6.33 11.07 -7.94
C ILE A 62 5.69 9.92 -8.73
N ASN A 63 4.97 10.20 -9.83
CA ASN A 63 4.43 9.14 -10.69
C ASN A 63 5.55 8.23 -11.19
N PRO A 64 5.43 6.90 -10.98
CA PRO A 64 6.51 5.97 -11.24
C PRO A 64 6.68 5.63 -12.72
N THR A 65 7.89 5.22 -13.08
CA THR A 65 8.12 4.38 -14.26
C THR A 65 7.66 2.93 -13.98
N PRO A 66 7.51 2.09 -15.00
CA PRO A 66 7.24 0.66 -14.80
C PRO A 66 8.26 -0.08 -13.94
N ALA A 67 9.51 0.41 -13.88
CA ALA A 67 10.56 -0.15 -13.04
C ALA A 67 10.43 0.22 -11.55
N GLY A 68 9.60 1.23 -11.22
CA GLY A 68 9.45 1.78 -9.88
C GLY A 68 10.53 2.79 -9.50
N GLU A 69 10.32 3.49 -8.37
CA GLU A 69 11.16 4.65 -7.98
C GLU A 69 11.99 4.39 -6.72
N GLY A 70 11.98 3.16 -6.19
CA GLY A 70 12.79 2.79 -5.03
C GLY A 70 12.30 3.36 -3.70
N LYS A 71 11.00 3.56 -3.51
CA LYS A 71 10.41 4.02 -2.23
C LYS A 71 10.78 3.12 -1.06
N THR A 72 10.54 1.82 -1.20
CA THR A 72 10.81 0.84 -0.13
C THR A 72 12.30 0.77 0.17
N THR A 73 13.16 0.79 -0.85
CA THR A 73 14.61 0.86 -0.69
C THR A 73 15.03 2.12 0.07
N THR A 74 14.46 3.28 -0.30
CA THR A 74 14.70 4.56 0.41
C THR A 74 14.23 4.47 1.87
N LEU A 75 13.04 3.92 2.11
CA LEU A 75 12.48 3.76 3.45
C LEU A 75 13.35 2.89 4.35
N VAL A 76 13.77 1.72 3.84
CA VAL A 76 14.65 0.78 4.56
C VAL A 76 16.01 1.41 4.83
N GLY A 77 16.62 2.02 3.80
CA GLY A 77 17.91 2.71 3.93
C GLY A 77 17.88 3.88 4.91
N LEU A 78 16.75 4.60 5.01
CA LEU A 78 16.53 5.62 6.05
C LEU A 78 16.51 5.01 7.46
N GLY A 79 15.81 3.87 7.66
CA GLY A 79 15.84 3.15 8.94
C GLY A 79 17.26 2.79 9.36
N GLN A 80 18.06 2.30 8.41
CA GLN A 80 19.48 2.01 8.62
C GLN A 80 20.30 3.28 8.91
N ALA A 81 20.04 4.38 8.17
CA ALA A 81 20.74 5.65 8.35
C ALA A 81 20.48 6.26 9.74
N PHE A 82 19.24 6.29 10.18
CA PHE A 82 18.89 6.76 11.52
C PHE A 82 19.57 5.93 12.61
N LYS A 83 19.61 4.61 12.47
CA LYS A 83 20.36 3.74 13.40
C LYS A 83 21.84 4.10 13.46
N LYS A 84 22.49 4.33 12.31
CA LYS A 84 23.90 4.81 12.27
C LYS A 84 24.10 6.16 12.98
N MET A 85 23.08 7.00 13.00
CA MET A 85 23.08 8.29 13.70
C MET A 85 22.68 8.17 15.18
N GLY A 86 22.50 6.97 15.71
CA GLY A 86 22.11 6.71 17.09
C GLY A 86 20.65 7.06 17.42
N LYS A 87 19.78 7.18 16.41
CA LYS A 87 18.34 7.41 16.57
C LYS A 87 17.57 6.09 16.53
N LYS A 88 16.58 5.95 17.40
CA LYS A 88 15.64 4.82 17.37
C LYS A 88 14.58 5.07 16.31
N ALA A 89 14.84 4.62 15.08
CA ALA A 89 13.83 4.63 14.02
C ALA A 89 13.24 3.23 13.85
N VAL A 90 11.92 3.15 13.70
CA VAL A 90 11.18 1.92 13.41
C VAL A 90 10.52 2.05 12.04
N THR A 91 10.84 1.12 11.16
CA THR A 91 10.31 1.10 9.79
C THR A 91 9.06 0.24 9.73
N ALA A 92 7.96 0.75 9.19
CA ALA A 92 6.71 0.02 9.00
C ALA A 92 6.39 -0.13 7.51
N LEU A 93 6.32 -1.38 7.04
CA LEU A 93 6.24 -1.78 5.65
C LEU A 93 4.96 -2.56 5.36
N ARG A 94 4.61 -2.63 4.09
CA ARG A 94 3.61 -3.59 3.60
C ARG A 94 4.26 -4.97 3.39
N GLU A 95 3.47 -6.01 3.63
CA GLU A 95 3.83 -7.38 3.27
C GLU A 95 3.68 -7.58 1.75
N PRO A 96 4.64 -8.21 1.06
CA PRO A 96 4.53 -8.50 -0.37
C PRO A 96 3.49 -9.60 -0.66
N SER A 97 2.81 -9.46 -1.81
CA SER A 97 1.88 -10.45 -2.35
C SER A 97 2.58 -11.36 -3.35
N LEU A 98 2.21 -12.65 -3.39
CA LEU A 98 2.78 -13.64 -4.30
C LEU A 98 2.56 -13.29 -5.78
N GLY A 99 1.39 -12.73 -6.12
CA GLY A 99 1.08 -12.39 -7.51
C GLY A 99 2.12 -11.46 -8.15
N PRO A 100 2.46 -10.31 -7.56
CA PRO A 100 3.56 -9.45 -8.02
C PRO A 100 4.93 -10.14 -7.99
N CYS A 101 5.23 -10.95 -6.97
CA CYS A 101 6.52 -11.65 -6.86
C CYS A 101 6.76 -12.59 -8.05
N PHE A 102 5.76 -13.36 -8.44
CA PHE A 102 5.81 -14.26 -9.59
C PHE A 102 5.45 -13.61 -10.93
N GLY A 103 4.98 -12.33 -10.91
CA GLY A 103 4.55 -11.58 -12.09
C GLY A 103 5.67 -10.77 -12.74
N ILE A 104 5.63 -9.45 -12.56
CA ILE A 104 6.52 -8.50 -13.25
C ILE A 104 7.62 -7.98 -12.32
N LYS A 105 7.40 -7.96 -11.02
CA LYS A 105 8.21 -7.20 -10.07
C LYS A 105 8.65 -8.05 -8.92
N GLY A 106 9.87 -7.74 -8.49
CA GLY A 106 10.38 -8.08 -7.20
C GLY A 106 9.49 -7.67 -6.05
N GLY A 107 9.63 -8.41 -4.97
CA GLY A 107 8.88 -8.18 -3.74
C GLY A 107 9.19 -6.82 -3.08
N ALA A 108 8.42 -6.49 -2.06
CA ALA A 108 8.53 -5.21 -1.35
C ALA A 108 9.56 -5.23 -0.21
N ALA A 109 10.67 -5.97 -0.34
CA ALA A 109 11.69 -6.09 0.72
C ALA A 109 12.78 -5.00 0.68
N GLY A 110 12.74 -4.08 -0.27
CA GLY A 110 13.82 -3.15 -0.58
C GLY A 110 14.73 -3.68 -1.70
N GLY A 111 15.96 -3.18 -1.80
CA GLY A 111 16.94 -3.63 -2.79
C GLY A 111 18.35 -3.16 -2.49
N GLY A 112 19.35 -3.81 -3.10
CA GLY A 112 20.77 -3.56 -2.85
C GLY A 112 21.13 -3.74 -1.39
N LEU A 113 21.88 -2.81 -0.82
CA LEU A 113 22.27 -2.81 0.60
C LEU A 113 21.17 -2.29 1.55
N SER A 114 19.98 -2.01 1.04
CA SER A 114 18.82 -1.53 1.82
C SER A 114 17.63 -2.49 1.69
N GLN A 115 17.74 -3.64 2.34
CA GLN A 115 16.74 -4.70 2.33
C GLN A 115 16.31 -5.10 3.75
N VAL A 116 15.09 -5.62 3.83
CA VAL A 116 14.56 -6.34 5.00
C VAL A 116 14.80 -7.84 4.81
N VAL A 117 15.22 -8.51 5.86
CA VAL A 117 15.56 -9.94 5.84
C VAL A 117 14.86 -10.71 6.96
N PRO A 118 14.50 -11.99 6.73
CA PRO A 118 14.82 -12.87 5.61
C PRO A 118 13.97 -12.55 4.35
N MET A 119 14.64 -12.24 3.24
CA MET A 119 14.00 -11.68 2.05
C MET A 119 13.15 -12.71 1.31
N ASP A 120 13.63 -13.94 1.15
CA ASP A 120 12.92 -15.03 0.49
C ASP A 120 11.65 -15.45 1.25
N GLU A 121 11.73 -15.63 2.57
CA GLU A 121 10.55 -15.93 3.38
C GLU A 121 9.52 -14.80 3.34
N LEU A 122 9.97 -13.53 3.39
CA LEU A 122 9.10 -12.35 3.32
C LEU A 122 8.31 -12.31 2.00
N ASN A 123 8.94 -12.66 0.88
CA ASN A 123 8.34 -12.59 -0.45
C ASN A 123 7.52 -13.82 -0.84
N LEU A 124 7.67 -14.94 -0.16
CA LEU A 124 6.99 -16.21 -0.46
C LEU A 124 5.96 -16.55 0.63
N HIS A 125 6.37 -17.29 1.65
CA HIS A 125 5.51 -17.66 2.78
C HIS A 125 6.08 -17.09 4.07
N PHE A 126 5.57 -15.92 4.46
CA PHE A 126 6.13 -15.18 5.59
C PHE A 126 5.69 -15.75 6.94
N THR A 127 4.52 -15.36 7.43
CA THR A 127 3.94 -15.83 8.70
C THR A 127 2.49 -16.32 8.56
N GLY A 128 1.98 -16.34 7.33
CA GLY A 128 0.65 -16.85 7.01
C GLY A 128 -0.46 -15.80 6.96
N ASP A 129 -0.16 -14.51 7.06
CA ASP A 129 -1.17 -13.44 7.11
C ASP A 129 -2.00 -13.39 5.82
N PHE A 130 -1.37 -13.52 4.66
CA PHE A 130 -2.07 -13.56 3.37
C PHE A 130 -2.94 -14.81 3.22
N HIS A 131 -2.47 -15.96 3.69
CA HIS A 131 -3.28 -17.17 3.72
C HIS A 131 -4.50 -17.01 4.63
N ALA A 132 -4.34 -16.38 5.79
CA ALA A 132 -5.43 -16.10 6.72
C ALA A 132 -6.49 -15.17 6.08
N VAL A 133 -6.06 -14.09 5.42
CA VAL A 133 -6.94 -13.17 4.69
C VAL A 133 -7.70 -13.90 3.58
N THR A 134 -6.99 -14.67 2.76
CA THR A 134 -7.57 -15.47 1.67
C THR A 134 -8.59 -16.46 2.20
N SER A 135 -8.24 -17.17 3.27
CA SER A 135 -9.11 -18.17 3.91
C SER A 135 -10.37 -17.53 4.51
N ALA A 136 -10.25 -16.41 5.22
CA ALA A 136 -11.38 -15.69 5.79
C ALA A 136 -12.33 -15.16 4.70
N ASN A 137 -11.78 -14.63 3.61
CA ASN A 137 -12.56 -14.14 2.48
C ASN A 137 -13.34 -15.27 1.80
N ASN A 138 -12.68 -16.40 1.55
CA ASN A 138 -13.30 -17.54 0.86
C ASN A 138 -14.26 -18.30 1.77
N LEU A 139 -14.04 -18.30 3.10
CA LEU A 139 -15.02 -18.81 4.06
C LEU A 139 -16.32 -18.02 3.99
N LEU A 140 -16.26 -16.69 3.95
CA LEU A 140 -17.46 -15.84 3.80
C LEU A 140 -18.21 -16.16 2.51
N ALA A 141 -17.50 -16.32 1.37
CA ALA A 141 -18.08 -16.70 0.11
C ALA A 141 -18.74 -18.10 0.16
N ALA A 142 -18.08 -19.07 0.78
CA ALA A 142 -18.62 -20.41 0.94
C ALA A 142 -19.86 -20.44 1.84
N MET A 143 -19.85 -19.68 2.94
CA MET A 143 -21.01 -19.57 3.83
C MET A 143 -22.20 -18.87 3.17
N LEU A 144 -21.95 -17.88 2.32
CA LEU A 144 -22.96 -17.21 1.50
C LEU A 144 -23.63 -18.20 0.55
N ASP A 145 -22.85 -18.95 -0.23
CA ASP A 145 -23.38 -19.95 -1.14
C ASP A 145 -24.10 -21.07 -0.41
N ASN A 146 -23.59 -21.51 0.73
CA ASN A 146 -24.27 -22.49 1.57
C ASN A 146 -25.61 -21.98 2.11
N HIS A 147 -25.69 -20.69 2.53
CA HIS A 147 -26.95 -20.07 2.95
C HIS A 147 -28.00 -20.12 1.84
N ILE A 148 -27.60 -19.79 0.61
CA ILE A 148 -28.48 -19.85 -0.56
C ILE A 148 -28.94 -21.30 -0.82
N GLN A 149 -28.02 -22.26 -0.79
CA GLN A 149 -28.28 -23.67 -1.03
C GLN A 149 -29.24 -24.28 0.02
N GLN A 150 -29.16 -23.86 1.27
CA GLN A 150 -29.92 -24.39 2.41
C GLN A 150 -31.26 -23.64 2.63
N GLY A 151 -31.80 -23.03 1.61
CA GLY A 151 -33.15 -22.46 1.62
C GLY A 151 -33.24 -20.94 1.58
N ASN A 152 -32.13 -20.24 1.51
CA ASN A 152 -32.05 -18.79 1.25
C ASN A 152 -33.02 -17.95 2.12
N ALA A 153 -33.00 -18.16 3.44
CA ALA A 153 -33.89 -17.50 4.39
C ALA A 153 -33.80 -15.96 4.36
N LEU A 154 -32.67 -15.40 3.92
CA LEU A 154 -32.46 -13.96 3.72
C LEU A 154 -32.97 -13.45 2.38
N SER A 155 -33.54 -14.32 1.55
CA SER A 155 -34.06 -13.97 0.21
C SER A 155 -33.02 -13.26 -0.68
N ILE A 156 -31.78 -13.73 -0.65
CA ILE A 156 -30.68 -13.18 -1.44
C ILE A 156 -30.96 -13.36 -2.93
N ASP A 157 -30.83 -12.27 -3.69
CA ASP A 157 -30.83 -12.32 -5.15
C ASP A 157 -29.45 -12.82 -5.64
N THR A 158 -29.42 -13.98 -6.25
CA THR A 158 -28.17 -14.58 -6.76
C THR A 158 -27.51 -13.79 -7.88
N ASN A 159 -28.25 -12.86 -8.53
CA ASN A 159 -27.69 -11.91 -9.49
C ASN A 159 -27.15 -10.62 -8.85
N ALA A 160 -27.34 -10.46 -7.54
CA ALA A 160 -26.92 -9.27 -6.78
C ALA A 160 -25.88 -9.61 -5.70
N ILE A 161 -25.16 -10.70 -5.85
CA ILE A 161 -24.00 -11.05 -5.02
C ILE A 161 -22.83 -10.16 -5.43
N ILE A 162 -22.25 -9.46 -4.45
CA ILE A 162 -21.12 -8.54 -4.68
C ILE A 162 -19.82 -8.98 -4.04
N HIS A 163 -19.89 -9.88 -3.02
CA HIS A 163 -18.71 -10.44 -2.39
C HIS A 163 -18.01 -11.41 -3.37
N LYS A 164 -16.72 -11.18 -3.58
CA LYS A 164 -15.90 -11.95 -4.52
C LYS A 164 -14.97 -12.89 -3.78
N ARG A 165 -14.68 -14.03 -4.39
CA ARG A 165 -13.59 -14.91 -3.94
C ARG A 165 -12.24 -14.25 -4.15
N CYS A 166 -11.21 -14.74 -3.48
CA CYS A 166 -9.86 -14.25 -3.72
C CYS A 166 -8.81 -15.38 -3.73
N ILE A 167 -7.69 -15.07 -4.36
CA ILE A 167 -6.48 -15.89 -4.36
C ILE A 167 -5.26 -14.96 -4.45
N ASP A 168 -4.17 -15.30 -3.76
CA ASP A 168 -2.96 -14.48 -3.80
C ASP A 168 -2.03 -14.87 -4.97
N MET A 169 -2.56 -14.80 -6.18
CA MET A 169 -1.85 -15.09 -7.42
C MET A 169 -2.45 -14.27 -8.58
N ASN A 170 -1.62 -13.96 -9.58
CA ASN A 170 -2.07 -13.33 -10.81
C ASN A 170 -2.66 -14.36 -11.75
N ASP A 171 -3.98 -14.42 -11.87
CA ASP A 171 -4.67 -15.38 -12.75
C ASP A 171 -5.83 -14.72 -13.50
N ARG A 172 -5.60 -14.36 -14.76
CA ARG A 172 -6.58 -13.64 -15.58
C ARG A 172 -7.82 -14.44 -15.93
N VAL A 173 -7.76 -15.78 -15.93
CA VAL A 173 -8.94 -16.60 -16.28
C VAL A 173 -9.97 -16.64 -15.16
N LEU A 174 -9.58 -16.29 -13.94
CA LEU A 174 -10.47 -16.19 -12.79
C LEU A 174 -11.25 -14.87 -12.70
N ARG A 175 -11.05 -13.93 -13.63
CA ARG A 175 -11.77 -12.65 -13.63
C ARG A 175 -13.26 -12.81 -13.73
N ASN A 176 -13.71 -13.73 -14.60
CA ASN A 176 -15.12 -14.09 -14.77
C ASN A 176 -15.20 -15.60 -14.93
N ILE A 177 -15.92 -16.25 -14.05
CA ILE A 177 -16.10 -17.70 -14.03
C ILE A 177 -17.57 -18.05 -13.83
N VAL A 178 -17.93 -19.27 -14.09
CA VAL A 178 -19.24 -19.82 -13.76
C VAL A 178 -19.07 -20.84 -12.64
N VAL A 179 -19.86 -20.70 -11.58
CA VAL A 179 -19.86 -21.61 -10.42
C VAL A 179 -21.18 -22.37 -10.34
N GLY A 180 -21.22 -23.44 -9.53
CA GLY A 180 -22.44 -24.23 -9.28
C GLY A 180 -22.83 -25.14 -10.42
N ILE A 181 -21.93 -25.48 -11.34
CA ILE A 181 -22.19 -26.38 -12.48
C ILE A 181 -22.07 -27.84 -12.02
N GLY A 182 -23.11 -28.59 -11.98
CA GLY A 182 -23.05 -30.00 -11.57
C GLY A 182 -24.40 -30.55 -11.09
N GLY A 183 -25.32 -29.66 -10.78
CA GLY A 183 -26.68 -30.02 -10.38
C GLY A 183 -27.08 -29.43 -9.02
N LYS A 184 -28.18 -29.87 -8.47
CA LYS A 184 -28.78 -29.29 -7.28
C LYS A 184 -27.90 -29.36 -6.02
N THR A 185 -26.96 -30.31 -5.98
CA THR A 185 -26.04 -30.50 -4.83
C THR A 185 -24.85 -29.58 -4.90
N ASP A 186 -24.55 -28.96 -6.05
CA ASP A 186 -23.34 -28.18 -6.29
C ASP A 186 -23.59 -26.66 -6.22
N GLY A 187 -24.82 -26.28 -5.86
CA GLY A 187 -25.21 -24.87 -5.68
C GLY A 187 -26.04 -24.31 -6.83
N VAL A 188 -26.15 -22.98 -6.86
CA VAL A 188 -26.88 -22.24 -7.91
C VAL A 188 -25.90 -21.80 -8.98
N VAL A 189 -26.20 -22.14 -10.23
CA VAL A 189 -25.39 -21.74 -11.39
C VAL A 189 -25.45 -20.21 -11.52
N ARG A 190 -24.28 -19.56 -11.43
CA ARG A 190 -24.14 -18.10 -11.58
C ARG A 190 -22.75 -17.70 -12.02
N GLU A 191 -22.62 -16.48 -12.52
CA GLU A 191 -21.33 -15.84 -12.70
C GLU A 191 -20.72 -15.51 -11.33
N ASP A 192 -19.42 -15.68 -11.20
CA ASP A 192 -18.62 -15.29 -10.05
C ASP A 192 -17.28 -14.71 -10.49
N HIS A 193 -16.54 -14.12 -9.57
CA HIS A 193 -15.30 -13.43 -9.84
C HIS A 193 -14.29 -13.69 -8.74
N PHE A 194 -13.00 -13.74 -9.11
CA PHE A 194 -11.91 -13.68 -8.17
C PHE A 194 -11.22 -12.31 -8.21
N VAL A 195 -10.79 -11.86 -7.06
CA VAL A 195 -9.82 -10.76 -6.92
C VAL A 195 -8.53 -11.29 -6.34
N ILE A 196 -7.42 -10.60 -6.55
CA ILE A 196 -6.19 -10.91 -5.82
C ILE A 196 -6.39 -10.57 -4.33
N SER A 197 -5.82 -11.34 -3.41
CA SER A 197 -6.07 -11.20 -1.96
C SER A 197 -5.82 -9.78 -1.44
N VAL A 198 -4.84 -9.07 -1.98
CA VAL A 198 -4.52 -7.67 -1.65
C VAL A 198 -5.56 -6.65 -2.15
N ALA A 199 -6.48 -7.06 -3.02
CA ALA A 199 -7.61 -6.25 -3.47
C ALA A 199 -8.91 -6.56 -2.71
N SER A 200 -8.91 -7.57 -1.83
CA SER A 200 -10.08 -7.92 -1.02
C SER A 200 -10.40 -6.86 0.02
N GLU A 201 -11.68 -6.70 0.36
CA GLU A 201 -12.10 -5.81 1.44
C GLU A 201 -11.50 -6.26 2.78
N ILE A 202 -11.32 -7.57 3.00
CA ILE A 202 -10.76 -8.11 4.24
C ILE A 202 -9.30 -7.67 4.43
N MET A 203 -8.50 -7.59 3.37
CA MET A 203 -7.15 -7.03 3.47
C MET A 203 -7.19 -5.55 3.90
N ALA A 204 -8.10 -4.77 3.36
CA ALA A 204 -8.26 -3.37 3.77
C ALA A 204 -8.75 -3.26 5.23
N ILE A 205 -9.68 -4.11 5.64
CA ILE A 205 -10.17 -4.19 7.03
C ILE A 205 -9.03 -4.54 7.99
N LEU A 206 -8.23 -5.56 7.70
CA LEU A 206 -7.08 -5.96 8.53
C LEU A 206 -6.11 -4.78 8.74
N CYS A 207 -5.88 -4.00 7.68
CA CYS A 207 -4.97 -2.85 7.74
C CYS A 207 -5.54 -1.63 8.45
N LEU A 208 -6.86 -1.49 8.53
CA LEU A 208 -7.52 -0.34 9.17
C LEU A 208 -8.01 -0.65 10.59
N ALA A 209 -8.04 -1.91 11.00
CA ALA A 209 -8.47 -2.32 12.34
C ALA A 209 -7.45 -1.92 13.41
N ASP A 210 -7.96 -1.39 14.53
CA ASP A 210 -7.17 -1.03 15.71
C ASP A 210 -6.89 -2.23 16.63
N ASP A 211 -7.87 -3.13 16.77
CA ASP A 211 -7.78 -4.34 17.59
C ASP A 211 -8.79 -5.40 17.12
N MET A 212 -8.92 -6.48 17.88
CA MET A 212 -9.80 -7.60 17.53
C MET A 212 -11.29 -7.23 17.56
N ASP A 213 -11.69 -6.33 18.43
CA ASP A 213 -13.10 -5.91 18.53
C ASP A 213 -13.45 -5.02 17.33
N ASP A 214 -12.60 -4.05 16.98
CA ASP A 214 -12.75 -3.24 15.77
C ASP A 214 -12.69 -4.11 14.48
N LEU A 215 -11.81 -5.14 14.46
CA LEU A 215 -11.78 -6.10 13.36
C LEU A 215 -13.13 -6.80 13.18
N LYS A 216 -13.70 -7.33 14.26
CA LYS A 216 -15.02 -8.01 14.23
C LYS A 216 -16.14 -7.07 13.81
N GLU A 217 -16.14 -5.85 14.32
CA GLU A 217 -17.13 -4.83 13.94
C GLU A 217 -17.07 -4.53 12.43
N ARG A 218 -15.86 -4.30 11.89
CA ARG A 218 -15.65 -4.09 10.47
C ARG A 218 -16.07 -5.29 9.63
N LEU A 219 -15.65 -6.50 10.00
CA LEU A 219 -16.06 -7.73 9.31
C LEU A 219 -17.58 -7.88 9.31
N SER A 220 -18.27 -7.51 10.38
CA SER A 220 -19.73 -7.60 10.48
C SER A 220 -20.45 -6.71 9.47
N ASN A 221 -19.83 -5.62 9.07
CA ASN A 221 -20.38 -4.63 8.16
C ASN A 221 -20.08 -4.87 6.67
N ILE A 222 -19.33 -5.92 6.32
CA ILE A 222 -19.12 -6.28 4.90
C ILE A 222 -20.47 -6.57 4.25
N ILE A 223 -20.79 -5.87 3.17
CA ILE A 223 -21.97 -6.17 2.34
C ILE A 223 -21.61 -7.31 1.40
N VAL A 224 -22.33 -8.44 1.50
CA VAL A 224 -22.04 -9.64 0.70
C VAL A 224 -22.93 -9.74 -0.54
N ALA A 225 -24.18 -9.26 -0.44
CA ALA A 225 -25.17 -9.32 -1.49
C ALA A 225 -26.30 -8.32 -1.23
N TYR A 226 -27.24 -8.26 -2.16
CA TYR A 226 -28.55 -7.63 -1.93
C TYR A 226 -29.65 -8.68 -2.04
N ASN A 227 -30.74 -8.51 -1.27
CA ASN A 227 -31.90 -9.38 -1.35
C ASN A 227 -32.84 -8.93 -2.49
N PHE A 228 -33.91 -9.70 -2.79
CA PHE A 228 -34.87 -9.37 -3.86
C PHE A 228 -35.62 -8.03 -3.64
N LYS A 229 -35.56 -7.44 -2.43
CA LYS A 229 -36.09 -6.09 -2.17
C LYS A 229 -35.06 -4.99 -2.41
N GLY A 230 -33.80 -5.35 -2.73
CA GLY A 230 -32.68 -4.43 -2.89
C GLY A 230 -32.03 -3.98 -1.58
N GLU A 231 -32.38 -4.63 -0.46
CA GLU A 231 -31.78 -4.37 0.85
C GLU A 231 -30.41 -5.08 0.98
N PRO A 232 -29.39 -4.47 1.63
CA PRO A 232 -28.09 -5.10 1.77
C PRO A 232 -28.16 -6.29 2.75
N VAL A 233 -27.43 -7.34 2.42
CA VAL A 233 -27.14 -8.49 3.30
C VAL A 233 -25.69 -8.38 3.72
N PHE A 234 -25.45 -8.46 5.03
CA PHE A 234 -24.13 -8.29 5.61
C PHE A 234 -23.52 -9.62 6.06
N ALA A 235 -22.20 -9.64 6.28
CA ALA A 235 -21.51 -10.82 6.80
C ALA A 235 -22.04 -11.25 8.17
N ARG A 236 -22.52 -10.32 9.01
CA ARG A 236 -23.19 -10.65 10.29
C ARG A 236 -24.48 -11.45 10.10
N ASP A 237 -25.23 -11.20 9.03
CA ASP A 237 -26.49 -11.89 8.72
C ASP A 237 -26.23 -13.35 8.28
N ILE A 238 -25.08 -13.58 7.64
CA ILE A 238 -24.55 -14.91 7.28
C ILE A 238 -23.95 -15.64 8.50
N LYS A 239 -23.72 -14.92 9.62
CA LYS A 239 -23.09 -15.42 10.85
C LYS A 239 -21.64 -15.90 10.68
N ALA A 240 -20.90 -15.30 9.72
CA ALA A 240 -19.52 -15.69 9.40
C ALA A 240 -18.46 -15.01 10.27
N VAL A 241 -18.79 -13.89 10.92
CA VAL A 241 -17.83 -12.98 11.59
C VAL A 241 -16.92 -13.67 12.59
N GLY A 242 -17.47 -14.52 13.45
CA GLY A 242 -16.68 -15.22 14.47
C GLY A 242 -15.64 -16.16 13.88
N ALA A 243 -16.01 -16.94 12.87
CA ALA A 243 -15.10 -17.85 12.17
C ALA A 243 -14.03 -17.11 11.36
N MET A 244 -14.41 -16.00 10.68
CA MET A 244 -13.46 -15.13 10.00
C MET A 244 -12.44 -14.52 10.98
N ALA A 245 -12.90 -14.02 12.13
CA ALA A 245 -12.03 -13.48 13.18
C ALA A 245 -11.09 -14.54 13.75
N ALA A 246 -11.54 -15.79 13.91
CA ALA A 246 -10.70 -16.89 14.33
C ALA A 246 -9.56 -17.18 13.34
N LEU A 247 -9.83 -17.14 12.03
CA LEU A 247 -8.81 -17.28 10.99
C LEU A 247 -7.81 -16.11 10.99
N LEU A 248 -8.27 -14.91 11.34
CA LEU A 248 -7.46 -13.68 11.34
C LEU A 248 -6.78 -13.39 12.69
N LYS A 249 -6.95 -14.26 13.69
CA LYS A 249 -6.47 -14.04 15.07
C LYS A 249 -4.99 -13.69 15.16
N ASP A 250 -4.15 -14.39 14.42
CA ASP A 250 -2.71 -14.14 14.41
C ASP A 250 -2.29 -13.14 13.33
N ALA A 251 -3.04 -13.11 12.22
CA ALA A 251 -2.79 -12.16 11.13
C ALA A 251 -2.98 -10.68 11.53
N ILE A 252 -3.76 -10.38 12.56
CA ILE A 252 -3.94 -9.01 13.05
C ILE A 252 -2.73 -8.48 13.83
N LYS A 253 -1.80 -9.34 14.24
CA LYS A 253 -0.58 -8.97 14.97
C LYS A 253 0.52 -8.58 13.97
N PRO A 254 1.16 -7.40 14.10
CA PRO A 254 2.28 -7.03 13.25
C PRO A 254 3.47 -8.00 13.36
N ASN A 255 4.08 -8.28 12.23
CA ASN A 255 5.32 -9.05 12.17
C ASN A 255 6.52 -8.14 12.40
N ILE A 256 7.55 -8.64 13.08
CA ILE A 256 8.83 -7.98 13.21
C ILE A 256 9.94 -8.76 12.54
N VAL A 257 10.82 -8.03 11.88
CA VAL A 257 12.02 -8.50 11.18
C VAL A 257 13.11 -7.44 11.30
N GLN A 258 14.24 -7.65 10.64
CA GLN A 258 15.37 -6.75 10.65
C GLN A 258 15.79 -6.34 9.24
N THR A 259 16.48 -5.22 9.14
CA THR A 259 17.17 -4.83 7.91
C THR A 259 18.56 -5.49 7.84
N LEU A 260 19.24 -5.39 6.70
CA LEU A 260 20.62 -5.87 6.56
C LEU A 260 21.59 -5.27 7.62
N GLU A 261 21.32 -4.07 8.09
CA GLU A 261 22.08 -3.41 9.16
C GLU A 261 21.43 -3.54 10.56
N HIS A 262 20.53 -4.52 10.71
CA HIS A 262 19.87 -4.88 11.98
C HIS A 262 19.05 -3.76 12.62
N SER A 263 18.49 -2.82 11.86
CA SER A 263 17.42 -1.95 12.36
C SER A 263 16.08 -2.70 12.35
N LEU A 264 15.20 -2.37 13.28
CA LEU A 264 13.90 -3.02 13.43
C LEU A 264 12.96 -2.60 12.32
N ALA A 265 12.27 -3.57 11.73
CA ALA A 265 11.21 -3.34 10.77
C ALA A 265 9.94 -4.11 11.16
N LEU A 266 8.80 -3.45 11.04
CA LEU A 266 7.47 -4.03 11.15
C LEU A 266 6.94 -4.27 9.74
N VAL A 267 6.41 -5.46 9.48
CA VAL A 267 5.78 -5.82 8.20
C VAL A 267 4.37 -6.30 8.48
N HIS A 268 3.36 -5.61 7.95
CA HIS A 268 1.98 -5.97 8.25
C HIS A 268 0.98 -5.46 7.23
N GLY A 269 0.25 -6.39 6.59
CA GLY A 269 -0.76 -6.13 5.56
C GLY A 269 -0.20 -5.56 4.27
N GLY A 270 -0.91 -5.69 3.18
CA GLY A 270 -0.41 -5.32 1.85
C GLY A 270 -1.47 -4.86 0.85
N PRO A 271 -2.42 -3.96 1.20
CA PRO A 271 -3.45 -3.54 0.26
C PRO A 271 -2.85 -2.76 -0.92
N PHE A 272 -3.37 -2.97 -2.13
CA PHE A 272 -2.91 -2.25 -3.32
C PHE A 272 -3.34 -0.78 -3.29
N ALA A 273 -2.44 0.13 -3.71
CA ALA A 273 -2.71 1.57 -3.67
C ALA A 273 -3.57 2.09 -4.83
N ASN A 274 -3.74 1.33 -5.90
CA ASN A 274 -4.59 1.68 -7.03
C ASN A 274 -6.03 1.12 -6.92
N ILE A 275 -6.34 0.36 -5.87
CA ILE A 275 -7.66 -0.27 -5.66
C ILE A 275 -8.15 -0.04 -4.22
N ALA A 276 -7.23 0.04 -3.26
CA ALA A 276 -7.46 0.24 -1.84
C ALA A 276 -6.58 1.37 -1.32
N HIS A 277 -6.45 1.54 0.00
CA HIS A 277 -5.71 2.65 0.60
C HIS A 277 -4.17 2.54 0.49
N GLY A 278 -3.63 1.38 0.11
CA GLY A 278 -2.24 1.22 -0.32
C GLY A 278 -1.15 1.45 0.72
N CYS A 279 -1.47 1.26 2.00
CA CYS A 279 -0.58 1.48 3.13
C CYS A 279 -0.56 0.25 4.04
N ASN A 280 0.53 0.08 4.81
CA ASN A 280 0.56 -0.92 5.86
C ASN A 280 -0.50 -0.64 6.95
N SER A 281 -0.61 -1.55 7.93
CA SER A 281 -1.66 -1.43 8.94
C SER A 281 -1.53 -0.21 9.85
N VAL A 282 -2.67 0.24 10.37
CA VAL A 282 -2.77 1.24 11.43
C VAL A 282 -2.01 0.77 12.68
N ARG A 283 -2.17 -0.51 13.04
CA ARG A 283 -1.48 -1.12 14.21
C ARG A 283 0.04 -1.01 14.07
N ALA A 284 0.61 -1.46 12.95
CA ALA A 284 2.06 -1.38 12.73
C ALA A 284 2.58 0.06 12.80
N THR A 285 1.85 1.02 12.21
CA THR A 285 2.25 2.43 12.25
C THR A 285 2.18 3.01 13.67
N LYS A 286 1.10 2.78 14.40
CA LYS A 286 0.95 3.26 15.80
C LYS A 286 2.01 2.64 16.72
N ILE A 287 2.31 1.35 16.56
CA ILE A 287 3.35 0.68 17.32
C ILE A 287 4.74 1.23 16.97
N ALA A 288 5.05 1.44 15.69
CA ALA A 288 6.31 2.08 15.29
C ALA A 288 6.48 3.45 15.94
N MET A 289 5.42 4.26 15.99
CA MET A 289 5.42 5.55 16.68
C MET A 289 5.62 5.41 18.19
N GLY A 290 5.05 4.37 18.82
CA GLY A 290 5.16 4.12 20.25
C GLY A 290 6.50 3.52 20.71
N MET A 291 7.32 3.02 19.77
CA MET A 291 8.59 2.34 20.07
C MET A 291 9.83 3.15 19.72
N GLY A 292 9.73 4.05 18.76
CA GLY A 292 10.87 4.81 18.26
C GLY A 292 10.76 6.31 18.45
N ASP A 293 11.90 7.00 18.31
CA ASP A 293 11.91 8.45 18.18
C ASP A 293 11.26 8.88 16.85
N ILE A 294 11.39 8.01 15.83
CA ILE A 294 10.92 8.23 14.46
C ILE A 294 10.26 6.95 13.98
N ALA A 295 9.02 7.05 13.54
CA ALA A 295 8.33 6.02 12.78
C ALA A 295 8.43 6.34 11.29
N LEU A 296 8.93 5.41 10.50
CA LEU A 296 9.04 5.50 9.06
C LEU A 296 7.97 4.61 8.43
N THR A 297 7.18 5.13 7.51
CA THR A 297 6.19 4.34 6.77
C THR A 297 6.13 4.76 5.32
N GLU A 298 5.48 3.95 4.48
CA GLU A 298 5.33 4.24 3.06
C GLU A 298 3.88 4.24 2.60
N ALA A 299 3.64 4.93 1.48
CA ALA A 299 2.41 4.82 0.71
C ALA A 299 2.71 4.35 -0.72
N GLY A 300 1.88 3.48 -1.27
CA GLY A 300 2.10 2.85 -2.57
C GLY A 300 1.98 3.82 -3.74
N PHE A 301 2.72 3.55 -4.81
CA PHE A 301 2.75 4.35 -6.05
C PHE A 301 3.14 5.82 -5.83
N GLY A 302 2.57 6.75 -6.62
CA GLY A 302 2.80 8.18 -6.50
C GLY A 302 2.01 8.83 -5.36
N ALA A 303 2.42 10.04 -4.98
CA ALA A 303 1.77 10.79 -3.91
C ALA A 303 0.32 11.18 -4.26
N ASP A 304 -0.01 11.23 -5.53
CA ASP A 304 -1.38 11.45 -6.03
C ASP A 304 -2.34 10.31 -5.70
N LEU A 305 -1.83 9.09 -5.53
CA LEU A 305 -2.61 7.91 -5.14
C LEU A 305 -2.36 7.49 -3.69
N GLY A 306 -1.14 7.08 -3.40
CA GLY A 306 -0.82 6.47 -2.11
C GLY A 306 -0.82 7.47 -0.97
N ALA A 307 -0.16 8.63 -1.13
CA ALA A 307 -0.13 9.62 -0.06
C ALA A 307 -1.50 10.28 0.16
N GLU A 308 -2.25 10.57 -0.90
CA GLU A 308 -3.62 11.06 -0.76
C GLU A 308 -4.47 10.13 0.11
N LYS A 309 -4.45 8.81 -0.16
CA LYS A 309 -5.20 7.83 0.62
C LYS A 309 -4.63 7.60 2.02
N PHE A 310 -3.33 7.72 2.19
CA PHE A 310 -2.72 7.73 3.51
C PHE A 310 -3.29 8.86 4.37
N PHE A 311 -3.43 10.06 3.81
CA PHE A 311 -3.93 11.23 4.49
C PHE A 311 -5.46 11.15 4.69
N ASP A 312 -6.23 11.00 3.62
CA ASP A 312 -7.69 11.09 3.65
C ASP A 312 -8.39 9.82 4.16
N ILE A 313 -7.73 8.66 4.14
CA ILE A 313 -8.32 7.42 4.66
C ILE A 313 -7.59 6.97 5.94
N LYS A 314 -6.29 6.64 5.86
CA LYS A 314 -5.58 6.04 6.99
C LYS A 314 -5.41 7.00 8.16
N CYS A 315 -4.90 8.21 7.93
CA CYS A 315 -4.70 9.21 8.99
C CYS A 315 -6.02 9.60 9.65
N ARG A 316 -7.06 9.81 8.84
CA ARG A 316 -8.42 10.11 9.31
C ARG A 316 -8.96 9.01 10.22
N LYS A 317 -8.89 7.75 9.80
CA LYS A 317 -9.38 6.60 10.58
C LYS A 317 -8.55 6.32 11.82
N ALA A 318 -7.25 6.48 11.74
CA ALA A 318 -6.33 6.17 12.83
C ALA A 318 -6.15 7.30 13.85
N GLY A 319 -6.59 8.53 13.54
CA GLY A 319 -6.33 9.70 14.37
C GLY A 319 -4.85 10.04 14.48
N ILE A 320 -4.06 9.82 13.42
CA ILE A 320 -2.63 10.12 13.35
C ILE A 320 -2.36 11.20 12.31
N ALA A 321 -1.25 11.92 12.48
CA ALA A 321 -0.80 12.95 11.55
C ALA A 321 0.70 12.77 11.26
N PRO A 322 1.13 12.84 9.99
CA PRO A 322 2.55 12.83 9.68
C PRO A 322 3.20 14.18 10.02
N ASP A 323 4.42 14.11 10.54
CA ASP A 323 5.24 15.29 10.84
C ASP A 323 6.05 15.75 9.61
N CYS A 324 6.37 14.83 8.71
CA CYS A 324 7.15 15.11 7.50
C CYS A 324 6.83 14.09 6.41
N VAL A 325 6.95 14.51 5.15
CA VAL A 325 6.88 13.64 3.97
C VAL A 325 8.22 13.66 3.25
N VAL A 326 8.73 12.48 2.93
CA VAL A 326 9.85 12.28 2.01
C VAL A 326 9.27 11.95 0.64
N LEU A 327 9.50 12.83 -0.33
CA LEU A 327 9.06 12.65 -1.71
C LEU A 327 10.23 12.16 -2.57
N VAL A 328 10.17 10.89 -2.96
CA VAL A 328 11.20 10.25 -3.79
C VAL A 328 10.98 10.62 -5.26
N ALA A 329 12.03 11.12 -5.89
CA ALA A 329 12.12 11.33 -7.33
C ALA A 329 13.30 10.56 -7.89
N THR A 330 13.26 10.28 -9.20
CA THR A 330 14.40 9.74 -9.96
C THR A 330 14.58 10.54 -11.24
N VAL A 331 15.80 10.68 -11.70
CA VAL A 331 16.09 11.29 -13.01
C VAL A 331 15.32 10.56 -14.12
N ARG A 332 15.24 9.22 -14.03
CA ARG A 332 14.51 8.38 -14.99
C ARG A 332 13.04 8.72 -15.07
N ALA A 333 12.36 8.81 -13.91
CA ALA A 333 10.93 9.13 -13.87
C ALA A 333 10.65 10.54 -14.39
N LEU A 334 11.50 11.51 -14.08
CA LEU A 334 11.34 12.88 -14.58
C LEU A 334 11.57 12.95 -16.09
N LYS A 335 12.59 12.27 -16.64
CA LYS A 335 12.78 12.19 -18.10
C LYS A 335 11.63 11.46 -18.79
N TYR A 336 11.11 10.38 -18.20
CA TYR A 336 9.95 9.67 -18.71
C TYR A 336 8.71 10.58 -18.75
N ASN A 337 8.46 11.32 -17.69
CA ASN A 337 7.41 12.35 -17.66
C ASN A 337 7.66 13.52 -18.62
N GLY A 338 8.90 13.71 -19.08
CA GLY A 338 9.28 14.65 -20.13
C GLY A 338 9.20 14.08 -21.54
N GLY A 339 8.72 12.83 -21.70
CA GLY A 339 8.46 12.19 -22.99
C GLY A 339 9.60 11.32 -23.55
N VAL A 340 10.61 10.97 -22.75
CA VAL A 340 11.68 10.04 -23.16
C VAL A 340 11.18 8.61 -23.12
N SER A 341 11.49 7.82 -24.14
CA SER A 341 11.18 6.40 -24.19
C SER A 341 11.95 5.60 -23.12
N LYS A 342 11.37 4.47 -22.69
CA LYS A 342 11.96 3.64 -21.62
C LYS A 342 13.40 3.21 -21.90
N ASP A 343 13.71 2.91 -23.16
CA ASP A 343 15.01 2.37 -23.55
C ASP A 343 16.11 3.45 -23.58
N GLU A 344 15.73 4.73 -23.50
CA GLU A 344 16.65 5.86 -23.54
C GLU A 344 16.83 6.59 -22.20
N LEU A 345 16.16 6.13 -21.14
CA LEU A 345 16.18 6.78 -19.83
C LEU A 345 17.56 6.82 -19.16
N SER A 346 18.50 5.96 -19.58
CA SER A 346 19.88 5.95 -19.07
C SER A 346 20.77 7.03 -19.67
N LYS A 347 20.37 7.66 -20.79
CA LYS A 347 21.15 8.72 -21.46
C LYS A 347 20.82 10.07 -20.81
N GLU A 348 21.84 10.93 -20.66
CA GLU A 348 21.62 12.32 -20.21
C GLU A 348 20.66 13.06 -21.15
N ASN A 349 19.65 13.71 -20.57
CA ASN A 349 18.70 14.53 -21.34
C ASN A 349 18.08 15.62 -20.46
N LEU A 350 18.78 16.75 -20.33
CA LEU A 350 18.35 17.91 -19.56
C LEU A 350 17.07 18.57 -20.12
N GLU A 351 16.86 18.55 -21.43
CA GLU A 351 15.66 19.16 -22.02
C GLU A 351 14.40 18.35 -21.64
N ALA A 352 14.48 17.04 -21.69
CA ALA A 352 13.38 16.19 -21.23
C ALA A 352 13.16 16.31 -19.72
N LEU A 353 14.25 16.39 -18.95
CA LEU A 353 14.20 16.60 -17.51
C LEU A 353 13.47 17.91 -17.15
N LYS A 354 13.81 19.02 -17.85
CA LYS A 354 13.13 20.32 -17.70
C LYS A 354 11.62 20.24 -18.04
N LYS A 355 11.25 19.45 -19.05
CA LYS A 355 9.84 19.22 -19.39
C LYS A 355 9.11 18.38 -18.33
N GLY A 356 9.77 17.37 -17.77
CA GLY A 356 9.16 16.45 -16.83
C GLY A 356 9.15 16.92 -15.38
N ILE A 357 9.95 17.94 -15.03
CA ILE A 357 10.05 18.47 -13.64
C ILE A 357 8.72 18.96 -13.08
N VAL A 358 7.78 19.34 -13.96
CA VAL A 358 6.43 19.76 -13.59
C VAL A 358 5.63 18.67 -12.86
N ASN A 359 6.01 17.41 -13.05
CA ASN A 359 5.42 16.29 -12.29
C ASN A 359 5.87 16.34 -10.82
N LEU A 360 7.16 16.54 -10.56
CA LEU A 360 7.68 16.75 -9.21
C LEU A 360 7.05 17.97 -8.56
N GLU A 361 6.93 19.08 -9.30
CA GLU A 361 6.28 20.31 -8.83
C GLU A 361 4.86 20.03 -8.32
N LYS A 362 4.04 19.34 -9.14
CA LYS A 362 2.66 19.02 -8.78
C LYS A 362 2.59 18.14 -7.53
N HIS A 363 3.48 17.16 -7.38
CA HIS A 363 3.52 16.32 -6.18
C HIS A 363 3.95 17.09 -4.93
N ILE A 364 4.88 18.05 -5.03
CA ILE A 364 5.23 18.96 -3.94
C ILE A 364 4.02 19.80 -3.53
N GLU A 365 3.32 20.39 -4.50
CA GLU A 365 2.09 21.15 -4.27
C GLU A 365 1.02 20.28 -3.57
N ASN A 366 0.80 19.07 -4.06
CA ASN A 366 -0.17 18.15 -3.50
C ASN A 366 0.08 17.86 -2.01
N ILE A 367 1.32 17.58 -1.61
CA ILE A 367 1.65 17.32 -0.22
C ILE A 367 1.45 18.57 0.64
N LYS A 368 1.85 19.74 0.12
CA LYS A 368 1.66 21.03 0.82
C LYS A 368 0.18 21.38 1.04
N LEU A 369 -0.74 20.90 0.20
CA LEU A 369 -2.19 21.07 0.41
C LEU A 369 -2.69 20.43 1.70
N PHE A 370 -2.03 19.36 2.15
CA PHE A 370 -2.34 18.70 3.42
C PHE A 370 -1.63 19.36 4.63
N GLY A 371 -0.87 20.43 4.42
CA GLY A 371 -0.19 21.16 5.49
C GLY A 371 1.06 20.46 6.05
N VAL A 372 1.61 19.46 5.37
CA VAL A 372 2.77 18.67 5.85
C VAL A 372 4.06 19.15 5.20
N PRO A 373 5.16 19.33 5.96
CA PRO A 373 6.48 19.65 5.42
C PRO A 373 7.01 18.54 4.49
N VAL A 374 7.68 18.96 3.40
CA VAL A 374 8.23 18.06 2.38
C VAL A 374 9.74 18.13 2.34
N VAL A 375 10.38 16.97 2.31
CA VAL A 375 11.78 16.77 1.94
C VAL A 375 11.81 15.98 0.64
N VAL A 376 12.42 16.52 -0.41
CA VAL A 376 12.61 15.81 -1.68
C VAL A 376 13.90 15.01 -1.64
N THR A 377 13.84 13.77 -2.05
CA THR A 377 15.04 12.96 -2.23
C THR A 377 15.17 12.44 -3.65
N LEU A 378 16.36 12.53 -4.20
CA LEU A 378 16.70 11.90 -5.46
C LEU A 378 17.28 10.51 -5.16
N ASN A 379 16.54 9.45 -5.53
CA ASN A 379 17.08 8.09 -5.51
C ASN A 379 18.05 7.94 -6.68
N HIS A 380 19.35 7.94 -6.37
CA HIS A 380 20.45 8.02 -7.31
C HIS A 380 20.66 6.70 -8.05
N PHE A 381 20.88 6.80 -9.35
CA PHE A 381 21.35 5.71 -10.20
C PHE A 381 22.72 6.09 -10.80
N VAL A 382 23.57 5.11 -11.03
CA VAL A 382 24.93 5.31 -11.60
C VAL A 382 24.93 6.02 -12.97
N THR A 383 23.81 6.02 -13.66
CA THR A 383 23.61 6.70 -14.95
C THR A 383 23.20 8.16 -14.83
N ASP A 384 22.91 8.64 -13.63
CA ASP A 384 22.47 10.00 -13.41
C ASP A 384 23.66 10.95 -13.53
N SER A 385 23.56 11.95 -14.41
CA SER A 385 24.65 12.92 -14.60
C SER A 385 24.63 14.00 -13.52
N LYS A 386 25.81 14.59 -13.29
CA LYS A 386 25.94 15.72 -12.36
C LYS A 386 25.02 16.89 -12.75
N ALA A 387 24.91 17.18 -14.04
CA ALA A 387 24.09 18.28 -14.54
C ALA A 387 22.58 18.04 -14.26
N GLU A 388 22.11 16.79 -14.41
CA GLU A 388 20.72 16.41 -14.10
C GLU A 388 20.45 16.51 -12.59
N ILE A 389 21.38 16.05 -11.74
CA ILE A 389 21.26 16.13 -10.28
C ILE A 389 21.24 17.59 -9.80
N ASP A 390 22.15 18.42 -10.31
CA ASP A 390 22.26 19.84 -9.93
C ASP A 390 21.01 20.61 -10.35
N PHE A 391 20.46 20.35 -11.53
CA PHE A 391 19.20 20.95 -11.97
C PHE A 391 18.02 20.63 -11.02
N ILE A 392 17.87 19.36 -10.60
CA ILE A 392 16.80 18.97 -9.68
C ILE A 392 17.00 19.63 -8.31
N ARG A 393 18.25 19.73 -7.83
CA ARG A 393 18.61 20.42 -6.58
C ARG A 393 18.17 21.88 -6.61
N GLU A 394 18.61 22.62 -7.64
CA GLU A 394 18.28 24.03 -7.83
C GLU A 394 16.75 24.25 -7.90
N PHE A 395 16.06 23.35 -8.60
CA PHE A 395 14.60 23.38 -8.67
C PHE A 395 13.97 23.23 -7.27
N CYS A 396 14.38 22.23 -6.48
CA CYS A 396 13.84 22.02 -5.13
C CYS A 396 14.12 23.20 -4.20
N GLU A 397 15.33 23.77 -4.25
CA GLU A 397 15.71 24.96 -3.48
C GLU A 397 14.83 26.17 -3.86
N SER A 398 14.57 26.37 -5.17
CA SER A 398 13.66 27.42 -5.66
C SER A 398 12.23 27.28 -5.11
N ARG A 399 11.79 26.06 -4.82
CA ARG A 399 10.47 25.73 -4.22
C ARG A 399 10.51 25.71 -2.69
N LYS A 400 11.64 26.11 -2.07
CA LYS A 400 11.86 26.10 -0.60
C LYS A 400 11.64 24.69 0.00
N CYS A 401 12.04 23.65 -0.72
CA CYS A 401 12.05 22.27 -0.26
C CYS A 401 13.48 21.87 0.11
N GLU A 402 13.63 21.17 1.26
CA GLU A 402 14.86 20.47 1.56
C GLU A 402 15.11 19.39 0.51
N PHE A 403 16.37 19.21 0.13
CA PHE A 403 16.78 18.25 -0.89
C PHE A 403 17.98 17.45 -0.43
N ALA A 404 17.99 16.15 -0.73
CA ALA A 404 19.14 15.28 -0.56
C ALA A 404 19.21 14.22 -1.65
N VAL A 405 20.42 13.85 -2.05
CA VAL A 405 20.65 12.67 -2.89
C VAL A 405 20.73 11.43 -1.99
N SER A 406 20.01 10.38 -2.34
CA SER A 406 20.00 9.10 -1.63
C SER A 406 20.76 8.06 -2.44
N LYS A 407 21.77 7.43 -1.83
CA LYS A 407 22.55 6.32 -2.38
C LYS A 407 22.37 5.03 -1.59
N VAL A 408 21.22 4.88 -0.96
CA VAL A 408 20.97 3.76 -0.03
C VAL A 408 21.01 2.38 -0.70
N TRP A 409 20.74 2.32 -2.00
CA TRP A 409 20.86 1.07 -2.75
C TRP A 409 22.31 0.56 -2.79
N GLU A 410 23.25 1.47 -3.05
CA GLU A 410 24.69 1.14 -3.18
C GLU A 410 25.42 1.10 -1.84
N GLU A 411 25.06 2.00 -0.90
CA GLU A 411 25.83 2.29 0.31
C GLU A 411 25.08 1.94 1.61
N GLY A 412 23.89 1.35 1.51
CA GLY A 412 23.05 1.07 2.69
C GLY A 412 22.74 2.31 3.50
N GLY A 413 22.72 2.18 4.82
CA GLY A 413 22.42 3.31 5.70
C GLY A 413 23.37 4.49 5.58
N LYS A 414 24.64 4.28 5.19
CA LYS A 414 25.60 5.38 4.95
C LYS A 414 25.10 6.31 3.84
N GLY A 415 24.57 5.74 2.75
CA GLY A 415 24.03 6.50 1.61
C GLY A 415 22.76 7.29 1.92
N GLY A 416 22.14 7.05 3.08
CA GLY A 416 20.94 7.75 3.56
C GLY A 416 21.18 8.83 4.60
N VAL A 417 22.41 9.02 5.10
CA VAL A 417 22.71 9.92 6.22
C VAL A 417 22.36 11.37 5.90
N GLU A 418 22.68 11.87 4.70
CA GLU A 418 22.36 13.25 4.33
C GLU A 418 20.84 13.48 4.26
N LEU A 419 20.10 12.53 3.73
CA LEU A 419 18.63 12.57 3.74
C LEU A 419 18.09 12.56 5.18
N ALA A 420 18.62 11.70 6.04
CA ALA A 420 18.24 11.64 7.45
C ALA A 420 18.49 12.96 8.18
N LYS A 421 19.61 13.65 7.91
CA LYS A 421 19.89 14.99 8.46
C LYS A 421 18.86 16.03 8.00
N LYS A 422 18.47 16.00 6.71
CA LYS A 422 17.45 16.92 6.17
C LYS A 422 16.07 16.67 6.81
N ILE A 423 15.74 15.40 7.07
CA ILE A 423 14.51 15.05 7.79
C ILE A 423 14.56 15.57 9.23
N LEU A 424 15.64 15.32 9.98
CA LEU A 424 15.80 15.84 11.35
C LEU A 424 15.69 17.37 11.39
N TYR A 425 16.39 18.05 10.49
CA TYR A 425 16.28 19.50 10.37
C TYR A 425 14.83 19.95 10.15
N THR A 426 14.10 19.25 9.26
CA THR A 426 12.69 19.56 8.98
C THR A 426 11.82 19.34 10.20
N LEU A 427 11.98 18.21 10.90
CA LEU A 427 11.22 17.87 12.11
C LEU A 427 11.46 18.84 13.27
N GLU A 428 12.65 19.45 13.34
CA GLU A 428 13.03 20.41 14.39
C GLU A 428 12.60 21.85 14.06
N ASN A 429 12.55 22.22 12.77
CA ASN A 429 12.39 23.61 12.34
C ASN A 429 11.08 23.91 11.60
N LYS A 430 10.30 22.89 11.22
CA LYS A 430 9.03 23.07 10.50
C LYS A 430 7.92 22.28 11.21
N GLU A 431 6.83 22.96 11.51
CA GLU A 431 5.66 22.33 12.11
C GLU A 431 4.73 21.75 11.03
N SER A 432 4.16 20.57 11.28
CA SER A 432 3.11 19.99 10.46
C SER A 432 1.75 20.50 10.92
N HIS A 433 1.00 21.07 10.00
CA HIS A 433 -0.38 21.51 10.20
C HIS A 433 -1.32 20.60 9.41
N PHE A 434 -1.14 19.29 9.57
CA PHE A 434 -1.88 18.29 8.80
C PHE A 434 -3.38 18.47 8.92
N THR A 435 -4.04 18.54 7.76
CA THR A 435 -5.50 18.50 7.63
C THR A 435 -5.89 17.62 6.45
N PRO A 436 -6.92 16.77 6.56
CA PRO A 436 -7.49 16.06 5.41
C PRO A 436 -7.98 17.04 4.33
N LEU A 437 -8.01 16.57 3.09
CA LEU A 437 -8.34 17.40 1.93
C LEU A 437 -9.79 17.91 1.92
N TYR A 438 -10.67 17.17 2.56
CA TYR A 438 -12.11 17.46 2.62
C TYR A 438 -12.70 17.04 3.99
N PRO A 439 -13.80 17.68 4.44
CA PRO A 439 -14.52 17.28 5.65
C PRO A 439 -15.37 16.01 5.41
N ASP A 440 -15.74 15.31 6.51
CA ASP A 440 -16.48 14.04 6.43
C ASP A 440 -17.90 14.20 5.87
N ASP A 441 -18.57 15.29 6.15
CA ASP A 441 -19.95 15.59 5.74
C ASP A 441 -20.10 16.06 4.28
N MET A 442 -19.01 16.22 3.55
CA MET A 442 -19.03 16.52 2.12
C MET A 442 -19.63 15.34 1.34
N SER A 443 -20.40 15.61 0.27
CA SER A 443 -20.95 14.56 -0.59
C SER A 443 -19.85 13.72 -1.27
N ILE A 444 -20.16 12.47 -1.65
CA ILE A 444 -19.21 11.59 -2.36
C ILE A 444 -18.73 12.27 -3.65
N GLU A 445 -19.64 12.90 -4.40
CA GLU A 445 -19.32 13.58 -5.65
C GLU A 445 -18.39 14.78 -5.42
N ASP A 446 -18.64 15.58 -4.38
CA ASP A 446 -17.80 16.74 -4.05
C ASP A 446 -16.42 16.31 -3.56
N LYS A 447 -16.31 15.20 -2.80
CA LYS A 447 -15.04 14.60 -2.42
C LYS A 447 -14.25 14.18 -3.67
N LEU A 448 -14.90 13.48 -4.61
CA LEU A 448 -14.28 13.06 -5.87
C LEU A 448 -13.85 14.27 -6.72
N TYR A 449 -14.70 15.29 -6.81
CA TYR A 449 -14.36 16.54 -7.50
C TYR A 449 -13.17 17.23 -6.86
N THR A 450 -13.12 17.28 -5.52
CA THR A 450 -12.02 17.90 -4.76
C THR A 450 -10.70 17.19 -5.02
N ILE A 451 -10.68 15.85 -4.96
CA ILE A 451 -9.48 15.06 -5.27
C ILE A 451 -9.05 15.27 -6.72
N ALA A 452 -10.00 15.13 -7.66
CA ALA A 452 -9.71 15.24 -9.09
C ALA A 452 -9.13 16.61 -9.46
N THR A 453 -9.70 17.69 -8.94
CA THR A 453 -9.26 19.05 -9.28
C THR A 453 -8.01 19.47 -8.53
N LYS A 454 -7.94 19.23 -7.22
CA LYS A 454 -6.80 19.69 -6.40
C LYS A 454 -5.58 18.79 -6.53
N ILE A 455 -5.77 17.47 -6.50
CA ILE A 455 -4.66 16.51 -6.53
C ILE A 455 -4.23 16.17 -7.96
N TYR A 456 -5.19 15.82 -8.84
CA TYR A 456 -4.85 15.41 -10.20
C TYR A 456 -4.71 16.59 -11.18
N GLY A 457 -5.34 17.73 -10.88
CA GLY A 457 -5.37 18.88 -11.80
C GLY A 457 -6.41 18.74 -12.92
N ALA A 458 -7.40 17.87 -12.75
CA ALA A 458 -8.50 17.70 -13.68
C ALA A 458 -9.42 18.93 -13.68
N LYS A 459 -10.12 19.13 -14.81
CA LYS A 459 -11.12 20.19 -14.96
C LYS A 459 -12.45 19.80 -14.32
N ASN A 460 -12.83 18.51 -14.44
CA ASN A 460 -14.13 18.04 -13.99
C ASN A 460 -14.10 16.52 -13.71
N VAL A 461 -15.20 16.01 -13.12
CA VAL A 461 -15.46 14.57 -12.94
C VAL A 461 -16.75 14.22 -13.66
N THR A 462 -16.72 13.16 -14.45
CA THR A 462 -17.89 12.61 -15.12
C THR A 462 -18.21 11.23 -14.58
N TYR A 463 -19.45 10.82 -14.69
CA TYR A 463 -19.94 9.56 -14.12
C TYR A 463 -20.70 8.74 -15.15
N SER A 464 -20.40 7.44 -15.22
CA SER A 464 -21.27 6.52 -15.96
C SER A 464 -22.64 6.38 -15.25
N PRO A 465 -23.69 5.96 -15.95
CA PRO A 465 -24.99 5.67 -15.31
C PRO A 465 -24.87 4.63 -14.18
N ALA A 466 -24.01 3.64 -14.32
CA ALA A 466 -23.77 2.62 -13.31
C ALA A 466 -23.11 3.22 -12.04
N ALA A 467 -22.08 4.04 -12.21
CA ALA A 467 -21.42 4.73 -11.12
C ALA A 467 -22.38 5.66 -10.38
N LYS A 468 -23.19 6.44 -11.11
CA LYS A 468 -24.18 7.33 -10.51
C LYS A 468 -25.20 6.57 -9.67
N LYS A 469 -25.75 5.49 -10.21
CA LYS A 469 -26.71 4.62 -9.48
C LYS A 469 -26.09 4.02 -8.22
N ALA A 470 -24.80 3.61 -8.27
CA ALA A 470 -24.11 3.05 -7.12
C ALA A 470 -23.86 4.11 -6.02
N ILE A 471 -23.47 5.33 -6.40
CA ILE A 471 -23.30 6.45 -5.47
C ILE A 471 -24.63 6.83 -4.81
N ASP A 472 -25.71 6.93 -5.58
CA ASP A 472 -27.06 7.24 -5.04
C ASP A 472 -27.53 6.13 -4.08
N ARG A 473 -27.25 4.86 -4.39
CA ARG A 473 -27.51 3.73 -3.47
C ARG A 473 -26.67 3.85 -2.18
N ALA A 474 -25.39 4.18 -2.29
CA ALA A 474 -24.51 4.37 -1.12
C ALA A 474 -25.06 5.44 -0.17
N LYS A 475 -25.51 6.57 -0.71
CA LYS A 475 -26.14 7.64 0.06
C LYS A 475 -27.44 7.17 0.74
N ALA A 476 -28.31 6.48 0.01
CA ALA A 476 -29.58 5.95 0.53
C ALA A 476 -29.37 4.94 1.68
N LEU A 477 -28.25 4.21 1.67
CA LEU A 477 -27.87 3.26 2.72
C LEU A 477 -27.10 3.91 3.90
N GLY A 478 -26.91 5.23 3.90
CA GLY A 478 -26.23 5.96 4.99
C GLY A 478 -24.69 6.01 4.84
N PHE A 479 -24.13 5.62 3.70
CA PHE A 479 -22.69 5.62 3.46
C PHE A 479 -22.19 6.91 2.77
N GLY A 480 -23.02 7.95 2.68
CA GLY A 480 -22.67 9.22 2.00
C GLY A 480 -21.50 9.97 2.61
N ASN A 481 -21.24 9.79 3.91
CA ASN A 481 -20.17 10.49 4.63
C ASN A 481 -18.82 9.74 4.61
N LEU A 482 -18.75 8.52 4.05
CA LEU A 482 -17.51 7.77 3.97
C LEU A 482 -16.46 8.49 3.10
N PRO A 483 -15.17 8.41 3.43
CA PRO A 483 -14.10 8.87 2.54
C PRO A 483 -14.13 8.10 1.22
N VAL A 484 -13.55 8.69 0.18
CA VAL A 484 -13.50 8.09 -1.15
C VAL A 484 -12.10 7.58 -1.47
N CYS A 485 -12.03 6.43 -2.11
CA CYS A 485 -10.83 5.78 -2.59
C CYS A 485 -10.88 5.75 -4.12
N VAL A 486 -10.13 6.63 -4.78
CA VAL A 486 -10.06 6.64 -6.24
C VAL A 486 -9.15 5.54 -6.73
N ALA A 487 -9.72 4.58 -7.47
CA ALA A 487 -8.98 3.52 -8.15
C ALA A 487 -8.61 4.01 -9.56
N LYS A 488 -7.34 4.36 -9.75
CA LYS A 488 -6.79 5.00 -10.96
C LYS A 488 -5.47 4.33 -11.35
N ASN A 489 -5.04 4.46 -12.61
CA ASN A 489 -3.70 4.08 -13.01
C ASN A 489 -2.63 4.88 -12.22
N GLN A 490 -1.46 4.28 -12.05
CA GLN A 490 -0.37 4.85 -11.26
C GLN A 490 0.63 5.70 -12.07
N TYR A 491 0.53 5.70 -13.39
CA TYR A 491 1.58 6.27 -14.26
C TYR A 491 1.35 7.73 -14.62
N SER A 492 0.17 8.25 -14.39
CA SER A 492 -0.23 9.61 -14.72
C SER A 492 -1.08 10.22 -13.63
N LEU A 493 -1.09 11.54 -13.53
CA LEU A 493 -2.08 12.30 -12.77
C LEU A 493 -3.50 12.15 -13.35
N SER A 494 -3.62 11.89 -14.67
CA SER A 494 -4.90 11.58 -15.32
C SER A 494 -5.29 10.10 -15.17
N ASP A 495 -6.54 9.76 -15.46
CA ASP A 495 -7.01 8.39 -15.65
C ASP A 495 -6.55 7.75 -16.98
N ASP A 496 -6.00 8.57 -17.91
CA ASP A 496 -5.28 8.12 -19.10
C ASP A 496 -3.78 8.03 -18.79
N GLN A 497 -3.23 6.81 -18.78
CA GLN A 497 -1.83 6.56 -18.46
C GLN A 497 -0.82 7.16 -19.46
N ASN A 498 -1.27 7.57 -20.65
CA ASN A 498 -0.40 8.15 -21.69
C ASN A 498 -0.22 9.67 -21.51
N LYS A 499 -1.01 10.31 -20.66
CA LYS A 499 -0.88 11.74 -20.35
C LYS A 499 0.17 11.94 -19.25
N LEU A 500 1.43 12.03 -19.65
CA LEU A 500 2.57 12.16 -18.75
C LEU A 500 2.79 13.61 -18.27
N GLY A 501 3.67 13.79 -17.30
CA GLY A 501 4.05 15.09 -16.74
C GLY A 501 2.97 15.70 -15.85
N ARG A 502 2.48 16.86 -16.21
CA ARG A 502 1.39 17.58 -15.55
C ARG A 502 0.31 17.88 -16.57
N PRO A 503 -0.58 16.91 -16.85
CA PRO A 503 -1.65 17.11 -17.84
C PRO A 503 -2.62 18.19 -17.40
N GLU A 504 -3.18 18.89 -18.37
CA GLU A 504 -4.18 19.94 -18.19
C GLU A 504 -5.42 19.69 -19.06
N ASN A 505 -6.52 20.34 -18.75
CA ASN A 505 -7.77 20.31 -19.54
C ASN A 505 -8.32 18.89 -19.79
N PHE A 506 -8.31 18.04 -18.76
CA PHE A 506 -8.87 16.68 -18.80
C PHE A 506 -9.93 16.49 -17.72
N ASP A 507 -10.83 15.55 -17.94
CA ASP A 507 -11.81 15.12 -16.97
C ASP A 507 -11.40 13.75 -16.41
N ILE A 508 -11.80 13.45 -15.17
CA ILE A 508 -11.74 12.10 -14.60
C ILE A 508 -13.09 11.43 -14.84
N ASN A 509 -13.09 10.25 -15.43
CA ASN A 509 -14.32 9.48 -15.66
C ASN A 509 -14.45 8.35 -14.64
N VAL A 510 -15.45 8.45 -13.76
CA VAL A 510 -15.83 7.39 -12.82
C VAL A 510 -16.73 6.39 -13.54
N ARG A 511 -16.18 5.23 -13.84
CA ARG A 511 -16.86 4.15 -14.57
C ARG A 511 -17.75 3.31 -13.67
N GLU A 512 -17.29 3.01 -12.47
CA GLU A 512 -17.95 2.20 -11.47
C GLU A 512 -17.73 2.79 -10.08
N ALA A 513 -18.63 2.52 -9.16
CA ALA A 513 -18.45 2.81 -7.74
C ALA A 513 -19.04 1.68 -6.90
N TYR A 514 -18.46 1.44 -5.73
CA TYR A 514 -18.99 0.48 -4.75
C TYR A 514 -18.53 0.85 -3.34
N VAL A 515 -19.27 0.35 -2.35
CA VAL A 515 -18.97 0.61 -0.93
C VAL A 515 -18.24 -0.59 -0.34
N ASN A 516 -17.05 -0.36 0.21
CA ASN A 516 -16.39 -1.26 1.13
C ASN A 516 -16.81 -0.86 2.56
N ALA A 517 -18.00 -1.31 2.97
CA ALA A 517 -18.67 -0.83 4.18
C ALA A 517 -17.92 -1.26 5.46
N GLY A 518 -17.31 -2.43 5.46
CA GLY A 518 -16.47 -2.91 6.56
C GLY A 518 -15.15 -2.14 6.66
N ALA A 519 -14.49 -1.89 5.52
CA ALA A 519 -13.30 -1.04 5.49
C ALA A 519 -13.62 0.43 5.76
N GLY A 520 -14.84 0.88 5.44
CA GLY A 520 -15.34 2.20 5.72
C GLY A 520 -14.88 3.26 4.72
N PHE A 521 -14.92 2.95 3.41
CA PHE A 521 -14.71 3.90 2.31
C PHE A 521 -15.49 3.50 1.05
N VAL A 522 -15.73 4.47 0.19
CA VAL A 522 -16.33 4.26 -1.14
C VAL A 522 -15.21 4.18 -2.17
N VAL A 523 -15.21 3.14 -2.99
CA VAL A 523 -14.27 3.01 -4.12
C VAL A 523 -14.90 3.60 -5.37
N ALA A 524 -14.19 4.51 -6.04
CA ALA A 524 -14.54 5.07 -7.33
C ALA A 524 -13.53 4.60 -8.38
N VAL A 525 -13.97 3.76 -9.31
CA VAL A 525 -13.10 3.16 -10.32
C VAL A 525 -13.07 4.03 -11.56
N THR A 526 -11.87 4.45 -11.94
CA THR A 526 -11.60 5.24 -13.16
C THR A 526 -10.73 4.44 -14.12
N GLY A 527 -10.86 4.70 -15.41
CA GLY A 527 -10.03 4.04 -16.42
C GLY A 527 -10.14 2.49 -16.39
N SER A 528 -9.06 1.81 -16.77
CA SER A 528 -8.99 0.34 -16.88
C SER A 528 -8.25 -0.29 -15.71
N ILE A 529 -8.85 -0.29 -14.53
CA ILE A 529 -8.29 -0.91 -13.33
C ILE A 529 -8.74 -2.37 -13.23
N MET A 530 -7.79 -3.26 -12.92
CA MET A 530 -8.03 -4.69 -12.76
C MET A 530 -7.78 -5.12 -11.32
N THR A 531 -8.77 -5.74 -10.70
CA THR A 531 -8.68 -6.32 -9.35
C THR A 531 -8.09 -7.74 -9.35
N MET A 532 -7.96 -8.35 -10.52
CA MET A 532 -7.24 -9.61 -10.74
C MET A 532 -6.22 -9.41 -11.87
N PRO A 533 -4.94 -9.15 -11.54
CA PRO A 533 -3.87 -9.05 -12.52
C PRO A 533 -3.66 -10.36 -13.28
N GLY A 534 -3.08 -10.31 -14.48
CA GLY A 534 -2.60 -11.48 -15.20
C GLY A 534 -1.07 -11.55 -15.15
N LEU A 535 -0.52 -12.73 -15.34
CA LEU A 535 0.91 -12.89 -15.56
C LEU A 535 1.32 -12.20 -16.88
N PRO A 536 2.52 -11.58 -16.93
CA PRO A 536 3.06 -10.98 -18.16
C PRO A 536 3.47 -12.05 -19.17
N LYS A 537 3.96 -11.61 -20.34
CA LYS A 537 4.45 -12.52 -21.39
C LYS A 537 5.61 -13.41 -20.91
N VAL A 538 6.50 -12.83 -20.11
CA VAL A 538 7.61 -13.52 -19.44
C VAL A 538 7.46 -13.21 -17.95
N PRO A 539 6.86 -14.10 -17.16
CA PRO A 539 6.68 -13.89 -15.73
C PRO A 539 8.01 -14.14 -14.96
N ALA A 540 8.19 -13.45 -13.86
CA ALA A 540 9.33 -13.67 -12.97
C ALA A 540 9.43 -15.12 -12.48
N ALA A 541 8.31 -15.82 -12.41
CA ALA A 541 8.23 -17.24 -12.07
C ALA A 541 9.11 -18.15 -12.93
N GLU A 542 9.42 -17.77 -14.17
CA GLU A 542 10.32 -18.57 -15.05
C GLU A 542 11.77 -18.61 -14.57
N ALA A 543 12.20 -17.62 -13.77
CA ALA A 543 13.55 -17.51 -13.26
C ALA A 543 13.70 -18.05 -11.82
N VAL A 544 12.60 -18.23 -11.09
CA VAL A 544 12.63 -18.68 -9.69
C VAL A 544 12.79 -20.19 -9.64
N ASP A 545 13.76 -20.68 -8.86
CA ASP A 545 14.03 -22.10 -8.66
C ASP A 545 14.57 -22.36 -7.24
N VAL A 546 14.80 -23.63 -6.93
CA VAL A 546 15.44 -24.09 -5.69
C VAL A 546 16.71 -24.83 -6.06
N ASP A 547 17.85 -24.38 -5.56
CA ASP A 547 19.14 -25.02 -5.81
C ASP A 547 19.29 -26.37 -5.07
N GLU A 548 20.39 -27.09 -5.34
CA GLU A 548 20.69 -28.38 -4.73
C GLU A 548 20.83 -28.34 -3.19
N ASN A 549 21.05 -27.17 -2.62
CA ASN A 549 21.17 -26.94 -1.18
C ASN A 549 19.84 -26.50 -0.53
N GLY A 550 18.75 -26.44 -1.31
CA GLY A 550 17.44 -26.00 -0.85
C GLY A 550 17.28 -24.47 -0.77
N ASN A 551 18.16 -23.69 -1.39
CA ASN A 551 18.05 -22.24 -1.40
C ASN A 551 17.20 -21.77 -2.59
N ILE A 552 16.37 -20.77 -2.37
CA ILE A 552 15.62 -20.11 -3.44
C ILE A 552 16.58 -19.30 -4.31
N VAL A 553 16.54 -19.47 -5.61
CA VAL A 553 17.34 -18.71 -6.59
C VAL A 553 16.42 -18.00 -7.58
N GLY A 554 16.93 -16.99 -8.27
CA GLY A 554 16.15 -16.24 -9.27
C GLY A 554 15.04 -15.34 -8.69
N LEU A 555 15.01 -15.14 -7.38
CA LEU A 555 14.10 -14.21 -6.71
C LEU A 555 14.79 -12.83 -6.61
N PHE A 556 14.78 -12.04 -7.71
CA PHE A 556 15.36 -10.69 -7.88
C PHE A 556 16.87 -10.56 -7.72
#